data_d0042170648ddd9717184cbb913f6539
#
_entry.id   d0042170648ddd9717184cbb913f6539
#
_cell.length_a   1.000
_cell.length_b   1.000
_cell.length_c   1.000
_cell.angle_alpha   90.00
_cell.angle_beta   90.00
_cell.angle_gamma   90.00
#
_symmetry.space_group_name_H-M   'P 1'
#
loop_
_entity.id
_entity.type
_entity.pdbx_description
1 polymer ?
#
loop_
_entity_poly.entity_id
_entity_poly.type
_entity_poly.pdbx_seq_one_letter_code
_entity_poly.pdbx_strand_id
1 'polypeptide(L)'
;LMDRAKAFQERLQNEAAELSAAGHVVIIDLPATGGGFIGLTLQIADILITPVNESLVDLATIEAQDGSAGALGRAVQTARRQRELDGRPPVQWALVINRLSPLASRNSERVRERLNQLSSRWRFAVAGGLTERVAYRNLFDEGRTLIDSAAASPAPGESTLRALDELSQCLGSLGVHVSDGRRALDDLHAAGRSQGGA
;
A
#
# COMPACT_ATOMS: atom_id res chain seq x y z
N LEU A 1 -14.67 -3.60 -28.14
CA LEU A 1 -13.80 -3.79 -26.97
C LEU A 1 -13.50 -2.44 -26.30
N MET A 2 -13.14 -1.41 -27.09
CA MET A 2 -12.87 -0.04 -26.59
C MET A 2 -14.05 0.58 -25.87
N ASP A 3 -15.27 0.44 -26.40
CA ASP A 3 -16.48 1.02 -25.80
C ASP A 3 -16.78 0.42 -24.42
N ARG A 4 -16.55 -0.88 -24.24
CA ARG A 4 -16.74 -1.53 -22.93
C ARG A 4 -15.72 -1.05 -21.88
N ALA A 5 -14.47 -0.82 -22.28
CA ALA A 5 -13.44 -0.32 -21.38
C ALA A 5 -13.75 1.12 -20.95
N LYS A 6 -14.23 1.96 -21.88
CA LYS A 6 -14.65 3.34 -21.61
C LYS A 6 -15.84 3.38 -20.67
N ALA A 7 -16.90 2.62 -20.95
CA ALA A 7 -18.07 2.53 -20.10
C ALA A 7 -17.73 2.01 -18.69
N PHE A 8 -16.81 1.06 -18.57
CA PHE A 8 -16.32 0.58 -17.28
C PHE A 8 -15.57 1.69 -16.52
N GLN A 9 -14.69 2.43 -17.20
CA GLN A 9 -13.95 3.54 -16.60
C GLN A 9 -14.90 4.63 -16.08
N GLU A 10 -15.86 5.06 -16.90
CA GLU A 10 -16.83 6.07 -16.53
C GLU A 10 -17.66 5.63 -15.30
N ARG A 11 -18.10 4.38 -15.27
CA ARG A 11 -18.84 3.84 -14.14
C ARG A 11 -17.98 3.80 -12.87
N LEU A 12 -16.76 3.29 -12.94
CA LEU A 12 -15.85 3.24 -11.82
C LEU A 12 -15.51 4.64 -11.29
N GLN A 13 -15.34 5.60 -12.20
CA GLN A 13 -15.07 6.99 -11.85
C GLN A 13 -16.25 7.63 -11.12
N ASN A 14 -17.48 7.41 -11.60
CA ASN A 14 -18.68 7.94 -10.98
C ASN A 14 -18.92 7.32 -9.59
N GLU A 15 -18.83 6.00 -9.46
CA GLU A 15 -18.97 5.29 -8.18
C GLU A 15 -17.91 5.75 -7.17
N ALA A 16 -16.66 5.89 -7.59
CA ALA A 16 -15.59 6.38 -6.72
C ALA A 16 -15.82 7.83 -6.29
N ALA A 17 -16.29 8.68 -7.19
CA ALA A 17 -16.59 10.08 -6.88
C ALA A 17 -17.77 10.22 -5.91
N GLU A 18 -18.84 9.44 -6.07
CA GLU A 18 -19.98 9.41 -5.15
C GLU A 18 -19.58 8.97 -3.75
N LEU A 19 -18.81 7.87 -3.64
CA LEU A 19 -18.31 7.37 -2.36
C LEU A 19 -17.36 8.37 -1.69
N SER A 20 -16.46 8.98 -2.46
CA SER A 20 -15.55 10.00 -1.96
C SER A 20 -16.29 11.25 -1.45
N ALA A 21 -17.33 11.69 -2.17
CA ALA A 21 -18.18 12.81 -1.75
C ALA A 21 -18.95 12.51 -0.45
N ALA A 22 -19.26 11.24 -0.20
CA ALA A 22 -19.85 10.76 1.04
C ALA A 22 -18.82 10.58 2.19
N GLY A 23 -17.55 10.91 1.96
CA GLY A 23 -16.48 10.82 2.96
C GLY A 23 -15.83 9.43 3.08
N HIS A 24 -16.08 8.54 2.12
CA HIS A 24 -15.46 7.21 2.12
C HIS A 24 -14.08 7.21 1.45
N VAL A 25 -13.20 6.34 1.94
CA VAL A 25 -11.97 5.94 1.25
C VAL A 25 -12.31 4.77 0.32
N VAL A 26 -12.02 4.94 -0.97
CA VAL A 26 -12.29 3.90 -1.97
C VAL A 26 -11.00 3.12 -2.24
N ILE A 27 -11.03 1.82 -2.03
CA ILE A 27 -9.90 0.92 -2.30
C ILE A 27 -10.23 0.11 -3.54
N ILE A 28 -9.36 0.18 -4.55
CA ILE A 28 -9.50 -0.57 -5.81
C ILE A 28 -8.39 -1.62 -5.85
N ASP A 29 -8.75 -2.88 -5.69
CA ASP A 29 -7.81 -3.99 -5.82
C ASP A 29 -7.63 -4.35 -7.30
N LEU A 30 -6.38 -4.38 -7.75
CA LEU A 30 -6.03 -4.61 -9.14
C LEU A 30 -5.32 -5.95 -9.31
N PRO A 31 -5.63 -6.71 -10.37
CA PRO A 31 -4.92 -7.96 -10.64
C PRO A 31 -3.45 -7.71 -10.98
N ALA A 32 -2.56 -8.57 -10.48
CA ALA A 32 -1.12 -8.49 -10.69
C ALA A 32 -0.71 -8.50 -12.17
N THR A 33 -1.50 -9.15 -13.04
CA THR A 33 -1.26 -9.23 -14.49
C THR A 33 -1.61 -7.95 -15.25
N GLY A 34 -2.11 -6.97 -14.56
CA GLY A 34 -2.21 -5.56 -14.94
C GLY A 34 -3.13 -5.22 -16.10
N GLY A 35 -2.89 -5.68 -17.27
CA GLY A 35 -3.71 -5.34 -18.45
C GLY A 35 -4.03 -3.85 -18.58
N GLY A 36 -4.98 -3.51 -19.42
CA GLY A 36 -5.45 -2.14 -19.63
C GLY A 36 -6.11 -1.48 -18.41
N PHE A 37 -6.53 -2.28 -17.42
CA PHE A 37 -7.19 -1.77 -16.21
C PHE A 37 -6.29 -0.92 -15.31
N ILE A 38 -5.00 -1.22 -15.22
CA ILE A 38 -4.07 -0.38 -14.43
C ILE A 38 -4.08 1.06 -14.95
N GLY A 39 -3.92 1.23 -16.26
CA GLY A 39 -3.91 2.57 -16.87
C GLY A 39 -5.19 3.35 -16.60
N LEU A 40 -6.35 2.69 -16.70
CA LEU A 40 -7.66 3.30 -16.43
C LEU A 40 -7.81 3.70 -14.95
N THR A 41 -7.45 2.80 -14.04
CA THR A 41 -7.56 3.06 -12.59
C THR A 41 -6.62 4.17 -12.14
N LEU A 42 -5.40 4.25 -12.68
CA LEU A 42 -4.45 5.31 -12.36
C LEU A 42 -4.91 6.71 -12.82
N GLN A 43 -5.87 6.78 -13.74
CA GLN A 43 -6.48 8.06 -14.10
C GLN A 43 -7.40 8.61 -13.00
N ILE A 44 -7.98 7.75 -12.16
CA ILE A 44 -8.93 8.15 -11.12
C ILE A 44 -8.35 8.10 -9.70
N ALA A 45 -7.42 7.18 -9.45
CA ALA A 45 -6.83 7.00 -8.12
C ALA A 45 -5.97 8.19 -7.70
N ASP A 46 -6.05 8.62 -6.45
CA ASP A 46 -5.18 9.64 -5.88
C ASP A 46 -3.84 9.05 -5.46
N ILE A 47 -3.87 7.83 -4.94
CA ILE A 47 -2.69 7.11 -4.44
C ILE A 47 -2.63 5.73 -5.09
N LEU A 48 -1.47 5.38 -5.65
CA LEU A 48 -1.13 4.01 -6.02
C LEU A 48 -0.27 3.41 -4.91
N ILE A 49 -0.70 2.30 -4.33
CA ILE A 49 0.09 1.51 -3.39
C ILE A 49 0.55 0.25 -4.11
N THR A 50 1.86 0.03 -4.12
CA THR A 50 2.46 -1.17 -4.73
C THR A 50 3.17 -1.98 -3.66
N PRO A 51 2.64 -3.13 -3.24
CA PRO A 51 3.38 -4.05 -2.39
C PRO A 51 4.50 -4.70 -3.19
N VAL A 52 5.70 -4.73 -2.61
CA VAL A 52 6.88 -5.41 -3.17
C VAL A 52 7.47 -6.31 -2.10
N ASN A 53 7.91 -7.50 -2.47
CA ASN A 53 8.64 -8.36 -1.54
C ASN A 53 10.12 -7.96 -1.49
N GLU A 54 10.90 -8.59 -0.62
CA GLU A 54 12.36 -8.45 -0.57
C GLU A 54 13.03 -9.15 -1.78
N SER A 55 12.58 -8.78 -3.00
CA SER A 55 13.04 -9.38 -4.24
C SER A 55 13.34 -8.31 -5.29
N LEU A 56 14.53 -8.37 -5.88
CA LEU A 56 14.90 -7.50 -7.00
C LEU A 56 14.06 -7.77 -8.25
N VAL A 57 13.44 -8.95 -8.35
CA VAL A 57 12.58 -9.31 -9.48
C VAL A 57 11.31 -8.47 -9.51
N ASP A 58 10.74 -8.17 -8.33
CA ASP A 58 9.53 -7.34 -8.23
C ASP A 58 9.82 -5.91 -8.73
N LEU A 59 11.03 -5.42 -8.50
CA LEU A 59 11.46 -4.08 -8.93
C LEU A 59 11.63 -3.95 -10.45
N ALA A 60 11.79 -5.06 -11.17
CA ALA A 60 11.86 -5.05 -12.63
C ALA A 60 10.55 -4.59 -13.29
N THR A 61 9.42 -4.66 -12.58
CA THR A 61 8.15 -4.10 -13.05
C THR A 61 8.18 -2.57 -13.10
N ILE A 62 9.03 -1.95 -12.30
CA ILE A 62 9.24 -0.49 -12.25
C ILE A 62 10.29 -0.09 -13.26
N GLU A 63 11.46 -0.73 -13.17
CA GLU A 63 12.61 -0.47 -14.05
C GLU A 63 13.30 -1.79 -14.41
N ALA A 64 13.46 -2.04 -15.71
CA ALA A 64 14.18 -3.19 -16.22
C ALA A 64 15.70 -3.08 -15.96
N GLN A 65 16.43 -4.16 -16.15
CA GLN A 65 17.89 -4.22 -15.89
C GLN A 65 18.71 -3.25 -16.76
N ASP A 66 18.23 -2.96 -17.97
CA ASP A 66 18.83 -2.00 -18.90
C ASP A 66 18.51 -0.52 -18.56
N GLY A 67 17.81 -0.27 -17.47
CA GLY A 67 17.38 1.05 -17.03
C GLY A 67 16.15 1.58 -17.75
N SER A 68 15.54 0.82 -18.65
CA SER A 68 14.28 1.19 -19.28
C SER A 68 13.09 1.06 -18.31
N ALA A 69 12.00 1.76 -18.59
CA ALA A 69 10.79 1.66 -17.81
C ALA A 69 10.21 0.24 -17.84
N GLY A 70 9.96 -0.35 -16.68
CA GLY A 70 9.17 -1.56 -16.52
C GLY A 70 7.68 -1.32 -16.86
N ALA A 71 6.89 -2.37 -16.87
CA ALA A 71 5.48 -2.27 -17.26
C ALA A 71 4.69 -1.31 -16.34
N LEU A 72 4.88 -1.42 -15.03
CA LEU A 72 4.25 -0.55 -14.04
C LEU A 72 4.80 0.88 -14.12
N GLY A 73 6.13 1.02 -14.25
CA GLY A 73 6.76 2.34 -14.43
C GLY A 73 6.18 3.10 -15.62
N ARG A 74 6.02 2.42 -16.77
CA ARG A 74 5.38 3.01 -17.96
C ARG A 74 3.93 3.42 -17.70
N ALA A 75 3.16 2.55 -17.06
CA ALA A 75 1.75 2.85 -16.76
C ALA A 75 1.61 4.09 -15.87
N VAL A 76 2.44 4.19 -14.83
CA VAL A 76 2.43 5.35 -13.93
C VAL A 76 2.86 6.62 -14.64
N GLN A 77 3.91 6.58 -15.45
CA GLN A 77 4.35 7.77 -16.22
C GLN A 77 3.27 8.24 -17.20
N THR A 78 2.65 7.29 -17.91
CA THR A 78 1.55 7.61 -18.85
C THR A 78 0.37 8.24 -18.11
N ALA A 79 -0.03 7.68 -16.98
CA ALA A 79 -1.12 8.21 -16.18
C ALA A 79 -0.82 9.61 -15.65
N ARG A 80 0.39 9.84 -15.12
CA ARG A 80 0.82 11.17 -14.64
C ARG A 80 0.79 12.21 -15.74
N ARG A 81 1.30 11.86 -16.92
CA ARG A 81 1.28 12.76 -18.07
C ARG A 81 -0.14 13.10 -18.50
N GLN A 82 -1.03 12.10 -18.56
CA GLN A 82 -2.42 12.35 -18.94
C GLN A 82 -3.13 13.24 -17.92
N ARG A 83 -2.95 12.98 -16.62
CA ARG A 83 -3.53 13.81 -15.55
C ARG A 83 -3.03 15.26 -15.63
N GLU A 84 -1.76 15.45 -15.94
CA GLU A 84 -1.18 16.78 -16.15
C GLU A 84 -1.85 17.51 -17.32
N LEU A 85 -2.07 16.83 -18.44
CA LEU A 85 -2.80 17.39 -19.59
C LEU A 85 -4.24 17.76 -19.24
N ASP A 86 -4.86 16.99 -18.34
CA ASP A 86 -6.23 17.21 -17.85
C ASP A 86 -6.28 18.26 -16.70
N GLY A 87 -5.15 18.90 -16.36
CA GLY A 87 -5.05 19.87 -15.26
C GLY A 87 -5.22 19.26 -13.86
N ARG A 88 -5.01 17.96 -13.72
CA ARG A 88 -5.18 17.20 -12.47
C ARG A 88 -3.84 16.93 -11.79
N PRO A 89 -3.79 16.84 -10.45
CA PRO A 89 -2.58 16.47 -9.75
C PRO A 89 -2.11 15.07 -10.15
N PRO A 90 -0.79 14.82 -10.19
CA PRO A 90 -0.25 13.51 -10.52
C PRO A 90 -0.65 12.48 -9.44
N VAL A 91 -0.88 11.24 -9.87
CA VAL A 91 -1.09 10.14 -8.93
C VAL A 91 0.13 10.00 -8.02
N GLN A 92 -0.09 9.99 -6.71
CA GLN A 92 0.95 9.69 -5.74
C GLN A 92 1.28 8.20 -5.82
N TRP A 93 2.54 7.87 -5.70
CA TRP A 93 2.98 6.48 -5.77
C TRP A 93 3.76 6.12 -4.52
N ALA A 94 3.36 5.05 -3.86
CA ALA A 94 4.03 4.53 -2.69
C ALA A 94 4.30 3.03 -2.84
N LEU A 95 5.49 2.60 -2.46
CA LEU A 95 5.86 1.21 -2.37
C LEU A 95 5.88 0.78 -0.90
N VAL A 96 5.24 -0.34 -0.62
CA VAL A 96 5.23 -0.97 0.70
C VAL A 96 6.03 -2.27 0.62
N ILE A 97 7.10 -2.38 1.42
CA ILE A 97 7.85 -3.63 1.48
C ILE A 97 7.02 -4.62 2.29
N ASN A 98 6.54 -5.65 1.62
CA ASN A 98 5.71 -6.69 2.22
C ASN A 98 6.55 -7.94 2.54
N ARG A 99 6.12 -8.72 3.53
CA ARG A 99 6.75 -9.98 3.92
C ARG A 99 8.23 -9.81 4.26
N LEU A 100 8.54 -8.73 4.99
CA LEU A 100 9.89 -8.52 5.50
C LEU A 100 10.34 -9.70 6.36
N SER A 101 11.55 -10.20 6.10
CA SER A 101 12.17 -11.18 6.98
C SER A 101 12.39 -10.55 8.35
N PRO A 102 12.07 -11.25 9.47
CA PRO A 102 12.42 -10.79 10.81
C PRO A 102 13.94 -10.78 11.05
N LEU A 103 14.71 -11.46 10.21
CA LEU A 103 16.16 -11.51 10.25
C LEU A 103 16.72 -10.54 9.21
N ALA A 104 17.57 -9.62 9.65
CA ALA A 104 18.31 -8.75 8.74
C ALA A 104 19.17 -9.63 7.80
N SER A 105 19.00 -9.40 6.49
CA SER A 105 19.73 -10.12 5.46
C SER A 105 20.42 -9.15 4.51
N ARG A 106 21.53 -9.57 3.91
CA ARG A 106 22.21 -8.80 2.87
C ARG A 106 21.29 -8.53 1.67
N ASN A 107 20.30 -9.40 1.44
CA ASN A 107 19.34 -9.21 0.38
C ASN A 107 18.37 -8.07 0.70
N SER A 108 17.89 -7.98 1.93
CA SER A 108 17.05 -6.87 2.40
C SER A 108 17.73 -5.52 2.24
N GLU A 109 19.00 -5.42 2.58
CA GLU A 109 19.80 -4.21 2.42
C GLU A 109 19.90 -3.81 0.95
N ARG A 110 20.25 -4.74 0.06
CA ARG A 110 20.35 -4.50 -1.38
C ARG A 110 19.02 -4.06 -2.00
N VAL A 111 17.91 -4.66 -1.58
CA VAL A 111 16.56 -4.25 -2.05
C VAL A 111 16.25 -2.83 -1.58
N ARG A 112 16.53 -2.49 -0.32
CA ARG A 112 16.33 -1.14 0.21
C ARG A 112 17.18 -0.10 -0.51
N GLU A 113 18.45 -0.38 -0.74
CA GLU A 113 19.35 0.50 -1.50
C GLU A 113 18.80 0.74 -2.92
N ARG A 114 18.37 -0.34 -3.59
CA ARG A 114 17.79 -0.24 -4.92
C ARG A 114 16.49 0.56 -4.93
N LEU A 115 15.61 0.34 -3.96
CA LEU A 115 14.39 1.13 -3.79
C LEU A 115 14.69 2.61 -3.61
N ASN A 116 15.67 2.96 -2.79
CA ASN A 116 16.07 4.35 -2.57
C ASN A 116 16.60 5.01 -3.87
N GLN A 117 17.39 4.28 -4.67
CA GLN A 117 17.86 4.76 -5.96
C GLN A 117 16.69 4.99 -6.94
N LEU A 118 15.76 4.04 -7.00
CA LEU A 118 14.60 4.12 -7.88
C LEU A 118 13.59 5.19 -7.43
N SER A 119 13.45 5.43 -6.13
CA SER A 119 12.46 6.35 -5.59
C SER A 119 12.61 7.77 -6.13
N SER A 120 13.85 8.26 -6.20
CA SER A 120 14.15 9.59 -6.74
C SER A 120 13.85 9.68 -8.24
N ARG A 121 14.20 8.63 -8.99
CA ARG A 121 14.01 8.59 -10.44
C ARG A 121 12.54 8.46 -10.84
N TRP A 122 11.81 7.59 -10.16
CA TRP A 122 10.42 7.25 -10.47
C TRP A 122 9.40 8.04 -9.65
N ARG A 123 9.88 8.87 -8.71
CA ARG A 123 9.06 9.73 -7.86
C ARG A 123 8.00 8.93 -7.10
N PHE A 124 8.44 7.92 -6.36
CA PHE A 124 7.61 7.22 -5.40
C PHE A 124 8.17 7.35 -3.98
N ALA A 125 7.29 7.25 -3.00
CA ALA A 125 7.68 7.13 -1.60
C ALA A 125 7.86 5.65 -1.24
N VAL A 126 8.84 5.34 -0.39
CA VAL A 126 8.93 4.03 0.26
C VAL A 126 8.22 4.17 1.61
N ALA A 127 7.00 3.64 1.66
CA ALA A 127 6.24 3.55 2.89
C ALA A 127 6.70 2.34 3.66
N GLY A 128 7.08 2.45 4.90
CA GLY A 128 7.44 1.40 5.84
C GLY A 128 7.52 -0.04 5.31
N GLY A 129 7.56 -1.00 6.19
CA GLY A 129 7.56 -2.41 5.79
C GLY A 129 6.70 -3.24 6.74
N LEU A 130 6.08 -4.28 6.21
CA LEU A 130 5.26 -5.22 6.98
C LEU A 130 6.03 -6.53 7.12
N THR A 131 6.39 -6.90 8.35
CA THR A 131 7.11 -8.14 8.66
C THR A 131 6.22 -9.36 8.43
N GLU A 132 6.78 -10.42 7.85
CA GLU A 132 6.04 -11.68 7.67
C GLU A 132 5.73 -12.32 9.03
N ARG A 133 4.46 -12.58 9.29
CA ARG A 133 3.98 -13.18 10.54
C ARG A 133 2.97 -14.28 10.27
N VAL A 134 3.07 -15.38 11.00
CA VAL A 134 2.09 -16.48 10.93
C VAL A 134 0.68 -16.00 11.29
N ALA A 135 0.59 -15.03 12.20
CA ALA A 135 -0.68 -14.44 12.60
C ALA A 135 -1.50 -13.89 11.43
N TYR A 136 -0.87 -13.28 10.43
CA TYR A 136 -1.59 -12.77 9.25
C TYR A 136 -2.29 -13.89 8.46
N ARG A 137 -1.65 -15.06 8.35
CA ARG A 137 -2.24 -16.21 7.64
C ARG A 137 -3.45 -16.76 8.38
N ASN A 138 -3.32 -16.95 9.69
CA ASN A 138 -4.42 -17.45 10.51
C ASN A 138 -5.62 -16.51 10.51
N LEU A 139 -5.39 -15.20 10.62
CA LEU A 139 -6.45 -14.20 10.58
C LEU A 139 -7.17 -14.17 9.23
N PHE A 140 -6.44 -14.38 8.13
CA PHE A 140 -7.03 -14.44 6.80
C PHE A 140 -8.01 -15.60 6.66
N ASP A 141 -7.64 -16.78 7.15
CA ASP A 141 -8.51 -17.97 7.15
C ASP A 141 -9.79 -17.76 7.99
N GLU A 142 -9.71 -16.92 9.03
CA GLU A 142 -10.84 -16.54 9.88
C GLU A 142 -11.66 -15.36 9.31
N GLY A 143 -11.25 -14.77 8.18
CA GLY A 143 -11.85 -13.54 7.64
C GLY A 143 -11.68 -12.34 8.54
N ARG A 144 -10.62 -12.30 9.36
CA ARG A 144 -10.31 -11.26 10.34
C ARG A 144 -9.07 -10.48 9.95
N THR A 145 -9.00 -9.25 10.43
CA THR A 145 -7.81 -8.40 10.32
C THR A 145 -7.02 -8.39 11.63
N LEU A 146 -5.82 -7.84 11.57
CA LEU A 146 -4.98 -7.61 12.75
C LEU A 146 -5.68 -6.69 13.76
N ILE A 147 -6.43 -5.70 13.27
CA ILE A 147 -7.19 -4.75 14.11
C ILE A 147 -8.30 -5.49 14.86
N ASP A 148 -9.05 -6.37 14.19
CA ASP A 148 -10.09 -7.18 14.82
C ASP A 148 -9.52 -8.11 15.91
N SER A 149 -8.35 -8.70 15.65
CA SER A 149 -7.66 -9.55 16.61
C SER A 149 -7.21 -8.78 17.85
N ALA A 150 -6.69 -7.58 17.66
CA ALA A 150 -6.25 -6.73 18.75
C ALA A 150 -7.43 -6.21 19.59
N ALA A 151 -8.52 -5.80 18.94
CA ALA A 151 -9.73 -5.32 19.62
C ALA A 151 -10.43 -6.43 20.43
N ALA A 152 -10.30 -7.69 20.01
CA ALA A 152 -10.87 -8.84 20.73
C ALA A 152 -10.06 -9.26 21.97
N SER A 153 -8.85 -8.74 22.17
CA SER A 153 -7.98 -9.11 23.29
C SER A 153 -7.80 -7.97 24.25
N PRO A 154 -8.09 -8.15 25.55
CA PRO A 154 -7.85 -7.12 26.57
C PRO A 154 -6.35 -6.82 26.78
N ALA A 155 -5.46 -7.75 26.36
CA ALA A 155 -4.00 -7.60 26.44
C ALA A 155 -3.37 -8.27 25.20
N PRO A 156 -3.28 -7.56 24.06
CA PRO A 156 -2.64 -8.09 22.88
C PRO A 156 -1.15 -8.42 23.15
N GLY A 157 -0.70 -9.58 22.64
CA GLY A 157 0.70 -9.98 22.77
C GLY A 157 1.66 -9.02 22.05
N GLU A 158 2.92 -8.98 22.47
CA GLU A 158 3.96 -8.09 21.93
C GLU A 158 4.09 -8.18 20.39
N SER A 159 3.97 -9.38 19.82
CA SER A 159 4.01 -9.58 18.36
C SER A 159 2.85 -8.87 17.64
N THR A 160 1.66 -8.85 18.24
CA THR A 160 0.48 -8.16 17.70
C THR A 160 0.67 -6.65 17.79
N LEU A 161 1.18 -6.14 18.92
CA LEU A 161 1.46 -4.72 19.10
C LEU A 161 2.51 -4.21 18.12
N ARG A 162 3.58 -4.95 17.90
CA ARG A 162 4.59 -4.61 16.89
C ARG A 162 4.01 -4.60 15.48
N ALA A 163 3.14 -5.55 15.14
CA ALA A 163 2.50 -5.59 13.84
C ALA A 163 1.55 -4.41 13.61
N LEU A 164 0.83 -3.98 14.65
CA LEU A 164 0.00 -2.77 14.61
C LEU A 164 0.83 -1.50 14.43
N ASP A 165 1.98 -1.43 15.08
CA ASP A 165 2.92 -0.32 14.93
C ASP A 165 3.45 -0.21 13.49
N GLU A 166 3.88 -1.33 12.90
CA GLU A 166 4.30 -1.40 11.49
C GLU A 166 3.18 -0.94 10.55
N LEU A 167 1.95 -1.41 10.78
CA LEU A 167 0.79 -1.01 9.99
C LEU A 167 0.47 0.49 10.14
N SER A 168 0.50 1.00 11.36
CA SER A 168 0.26 2.42 11.64
C SER A 168 1.30 3.31 10.98
N GLN A 169 2.57 2.95 11.05
CA GLN A 169 3.65 3.67 10.39
C GLN A 169 3.49 3.65 8.86
N CYS A 170 3.12 2.49 8.31
CA CYS A 170 2.86 2.33 6.88
C CYS A 170 1.71 3.26 6.44
N LEU A 171 0.56 3.20 7.09
CA LEU A 171 -0.60 4.03 6.78
C LEU A 171 -0.31 5.53 6.96
N GLY A 172 0.39 5.90 8.04
CA GLY A 172 0.80 7.28 8.29
C GLY A 172 1.70 7.84 7.20
N SER A 173 2.63 7.03 6.68
CA SER A 173 3.51 7.44 5.58
C SER A 173 2.78 7.58 4.24
N LEU A 174 1.61 6.96 4.09
CA LEU A 174 0.73 7.08 2.93
C LEU A 174 -0.23 8.28 3.04
N GLY A 175 -0.22 9.00 4.16
CA GLY A 175 -1.19 10.06 4.44
C GLY A 175 -2.62 9.55 4.66
N VAL A 176 -2.79 8.25 4.87
CA VAL A 176 -4.09 7.65 5.19
C VAL A 176 -4.32 7.76 6.69
N HIS A 177 -5.17 8.69 7.08
CA HIS A 177 -5.58 8.88 8.46
C HIS A 177 -6.89 8.14 8.71
N VAL A 178 -6.80 7.00 9.37
CA VAL A 178 -7.98 6.26 9.85
C VAL A 178 -8.30 6.77 11.25
N SER A 179 -9.23 7.73 11.34
CA SER A 179 -9.56 8.41 12.61
C SER A 179 -10.00 7.44 13.72
N ASP A 180 -10.80 6.45 13.36
CA ASP A 180 -11.31 5.47 14.34
C ASP A 180 -10.30 4.36 14.64
N GLY A 181 -9.51 3.94 13.63
CA GLY A 181 -8.42 2.98 13.83
C GLY A 181 -7.27 3.55 14.66
N ARG A 182 -6.99 4.86 14.58
CA ARG A 182 -5.96 5.49 15.37
C ARG A 182 -6.35 5.58 16.85
N ARG A 183 -7.61 5.90 17.17
CA ARG A 183 -8.11 5.84 18.55
C ARG A 183 -8.01 4.43 19.12
N ALA A 184 -8.43 3.41 18.37
CA ALA A 184 -8.30 2.02 18.79
C ALA A 184 -6.82 1.61 18.99
N LEU A 185 -5.91 2.07 18.15
CA LEU A 185 -4.46 1.83 18.29
C LEU A 185 -3.87 2.59 19.47
N ASP A 186 -4.23 3.84 19.67
CA ASP A 186 -3.76 4.68 20.80
C ASP A 186 -4.28 4.13 22.14
N ASP A 187 -5.53 3.69 22.18
CA ASP A 187 -6.13 3.06 23.37
C ASP A 187 -5.46 1.71 23.71
N LEU A 188 -5.14 0.90 22.70
CA LEU A 188 -4.40 -0.37 22.86
C LEU A 188 -2.96 -0.13 23.34
N HIS A 189 -2.28 0.89 22.81
CA HIS A 189 -0.93 1.27 23.26
C HIS A 189 -0.95 1.84 24.69
N ALA A 190 -2.00 2.54 25.09
CA ALA A 190 -2.16 3.03 26.46
C ALA A 190 -2.40 1.89 27.45
N ALA A 191 -3.24 0.92 27.10
CA ALA A 191 -3.51 -0.27 27.91
C ALA A 191 -2.28 -1.16 28.09
N GLY A 192 -1.47 -1.36 27.02
CA GLY A 192 -0.24 -2.16 27.08
C GLY A 192 0.87 -1.55 27.94
N ARG A 193 0.93 -0.21 28.03
CA ARG A 193 1.92 0.50 28.89
C ARG A 193 1.56 0.49 30.37
N SER A 194 0.29 0.38 30.72
CA SER A 194 -0.14 0.35 32.12
C SER A 194 0.10 -0.99 32.82
N GLN A 195 0.38 -2.06 32.08
CA GLN A 195 0.64 -3.40 32.64
C GLN A 195 2.13 -3.80 32.70
N GLY A 196 3.02 -3.00 32.11
CA GLY A 196 4.47 -3.25 32.11
C GLY A 196 5.25 -2.60 33.26
N GLY A 197 4.58 -2.04 34.25
CA GLY A 197 5.16 -1.28 35.37
C GLY A 197 4.90 -1.89 36.75
N ALA A 198 4.89 -3.22 36.87
CA ALA A 198 4.79 -3.89 38.18
C ALA A 198 5.88 -4.95 38.31
#